data_e3ccbe23f1c7a2b7e2797c42d360d575
#
_entry.id   e3ccbe23f1c7a2b7e2797c42d360d575
#
_cell.length_a   1.000
_cell.length_b   1.000
_cell.length_c   1.000
_cell.angle_alpha   90.00
_cell.angle_beta   90.00
_cell.angle_gamma   90.00
#
_symmetry.space_group_name_H-M   'P 1'
#
loop_
_entity.id
_entity.type
_entity.pdbx_description
1 polymer ?
#
loop_
_entity_poly.entity_id
_entity_poly.type
_entity_poly.pdbx_seq_one_letter_code
_entity_poly.pdbx_strand_id
1 'polypeptide(L)'
;RVRITNTKELIDEIKDMIVYTGYVCDKDIPKHDTKNNHVYVSCGLNKEEVLLIFKQILKVAEKFPDLQFVMTMANSYMEKLSNVKKGNVILTDYIPQLSKKMANCKLLIAYGGYNTTMEILQGECPAIIIPRQNGQKVEQFVRAYAFEPLDVFKVCNPNELRTLPKIIESAIKDESFPKPFKYSMNGVENSAKEILNYVT
;
A
#
# COMPACT_ATOMS: atom_id res chain seq x y z
N ARG A 1 -14.99 10.41 -10.56
CA ARG A 1 -14.72 10.25 -9.11
C ARG A 1 -14.56 8.77 -8.80
N VAL A 2 -13.43 8.39 -8.22
CA VAL A 2 -13.23 7.01 -7.69
C VAL A 2 -13.89 6.97 -6.31
N ARG A 3 -14.93 6.16 -6.14
CA ARG A 3 -15.56 5.93 -4.84
C ARG A 3 -14.83 4.81 -4.14
N ILE A 4 -14.24 5.08 -2.99
CA ILE A 4 -13.50 4.09 -2.17
C ILE A 4 -14.35 3.44 -1.08
N THR A 5 -15.62 3.84 -0.97
CA THR A 5 -16.61 3.24 -0.09
C THR A 5 -17.81 2.79 -0.90
N ASN A 6 -18.38 1.66 -0.54
CA ASN A 6 -19.61 1.18 -1.19
C ASN A 6 -20.81 1.97 -0.65
N THR A 7 -21.02 3.18 -1.20
CA THR A 7 -22.13 4.06 -0.82
C THR A 7 -23.39 3.82 -1.65
N LYS A 8 -23.47 2.73 -2.43
CA LYS A 8 -24.66 2.42 -3.22
C LYS A 8 -25.93 2.28 -2.39
N GLU A 9 -25.80 1.96 -1.11
CA GLU A 9 -26.90 1.81 -0.17
C GLU A 9 -27.05 2.99 0.81
N LEU A 10 -26.24 4.04 0.68
CA LEU A 10 -26.53 5.29 1.33
C LEU A 10 -27.76 5.86 0.64
N ILE A 11 -28.81 5.63 1.35
CA ILE A 11 -30.20 5.91 1.10
C ILE A 11 -30.30 7.23 0.33
N ASP A 12 -31.09 7.24 -0.71
CA ASP A 12 -31.41 8.44 -1.47
C ASP A 12 -31.80 9.65 -0.58
N GLU A 13 -32.31 9.36 0.61
CA GLU A 13 -32.69 10.33 1.66
C GLU A 13 -31.53 11.18 2.21
N ILE A 14 -30.28 10.66 2.23
CA ILE A 14 -29.16 11.41 2.83
C ILE A 14 -28.09 11.83 1.80
N LYS A 15 -28.26 11.47 0.53
CA LYS A 15 -27.25 11.78 -0.51
C LYS A 15 -26.98 13.28 -0.65
N ASP A 16 -28.02 14.12 -0.46
CA ASP A 16 -27.92 15.56 -0.57
C ASP A 16 -27.29 16.20 0.68
N MET A 17 -27.16 15.43 1.77
CA MET A 17 -26.46 15.82 3.00
C MET A 17 -24.96 15.45 2.98
N ILE A 18 -24.49 14.72 1.94
CA ILE A 18 -23.12 14.24 1.85
C ILE A 18 -22.29 15.20 1.03
N VAL A 19 -21.27 15.77 1.66
CA VAL A 19 -20.26 16.60 1.01
C VAL A 19 -18.98 15.80 0.83
N TYR A 20 -18.51 15.67 -0.41
CA TYR A 20 -17.24 15.01 -0.73
C TYR A 20 -16.10 16.03 -0.71
N THR A 21 -15.32 16.01 0.34
CA THR A 21 -14.22 16.98 0.56
C THR A 21 -12.89 16.57 -0.10
N GLY A 22 -12.78 15.36 -0.61
CA GLY A 22 -11.56 14.82 -1.23
C GLY A 22 -10.87 13.78 -0.36
N TYR A 23 -9.66 13.39 -0.75
CA TYR A 23 -8.87 12.42 0.00
C TYR A 23 -8.07 13.12 1.09
N VAL A 24 -8.03 12.50 2.29
CA VAL A 24 -7.29 13.00 3.45
C VAL A 24 -5.94 12.30 3.52
N CYS A 25 -4.85 13.06 3.43
CA CYS A 25 -3.49 12.58 3.58
C CYS A 25 -2.64 13.64 4.26
N ASP A 26 -1.53 13.24 4.85
CA ASP A 26 -0.50 14.16 5.32
C ASP A 26 0.13 14.88 4.12
N LYS A 27 0.25 16.22 4.22
CA LYS A 27 0.85 17.04 3.16
C LYS A 27 2.36 16.87 3.05
N ASP A 28 3.00 16.48 4.15
CA ASP A 28 4.46 16.36 4.24
C ASP A 28 4.99 15.04 3.68
N ILE A 29 4.14 14.26 2.98
CA ILE A 29 4.59 13.08 2.26
C ILE A 29 5.44 13.50 1.06
N PRO A 30 6.74 13.18 1.06
CA PRO A 30 7.61 13.56 -0.04
C PRO A 30 7.27 12.79 -1.31
N LYS A 31 7.41 13.45 -2.46
CA LYS A 31 7.28 12.81 -3.77
C LYS A 31 8.39 11.78 -3.97
N HIS A 32 8.05 10.74 -4.68
CA HIS A 32 8.98 9.66 -4.99
C HIS A 32 10.07 10.11 -5.97
N ASP A 33 11.31 9.76 -5.61
CA ASP A 33 12.50 9.98 -6.43
C ASP A 33 13.45 8.80 -6.19
N THR A 34 13.40 7.79 -7.06
CA THR A 34 14.11 6.52 -6.87
C THR A 34 15.62 6.71 -6.80
N LYS A 35 16.19 6.55 -5.61
CA LYS A 35 17.63 6.72 -5.35
C LYS A 35 18.30 5.52 -4.70
N ASN A 36 17.52 4.51 -4.26
CA ASN A 36 18.06 3.34 -3.59
C ASN A 36 17.46 2.03 -4.12
N ASN A 37 18.11 0.94 -3.74
CA ASN A 37 17.74 -0.41 -4.17
C ASN A 37 16.93 -1.16 -3.11
N HIS A 38 16.16 -0.45 -2.26
CA HIS A 38 15.36 -1.10 -1.24
C HIS A 38 13.95 -1.42 -1.73
N VAL A 39 13.52 -2.63 -1.43
CA VAL A 39 12.11 -3.05 -1.52
C VAL A 39 11.58 -3.22 -0.10
N TYR A 40 10.63 -2.39 0.29
CA TYR A 40 10.02 -2.48 1.61
C TYR A 40 8.77 -3.35 1.55
N VAL A 41 8.64 -4.28 2.51
CA VAL A 41 7.49 -5.18 2.63
C VAL A 41 6.83 -4.96 3.99
N SER A 42 5.81 -4.13 4.01
CA SER A 42 5.06 -3.74 5.22
C SER A 42 3.76 -4.55 5.36
N CYS A 43 3.92 -5.86 5.52
CA CYS A 43 2.84 -6.82 5.69
C CYS A 43 2.96 -7.62 7.01
N GLY A 44 3.65 -7.05 7.99
CA GLY A 44 4.00 -7.69 9.25
C GLY A 44 2.85 -7.80 10.23
N LEU A 45 1.94 -8.74 10.02
CA LEU A 45 0.95 -9.13 11.01
C LEU A 45 1.32 -10.46 11.67
N ASN A 46 0.77 -10.69 12.85
CA ASN A 46 0.87 -11.97 13.54
C ASN A 46 -0.10 -13.00 12.94
N LYS A 47 0.09 -13.35 11.65
CA LYS A 47 -0.75 -14.31 10.91
C LYS A 47 0.11 -15.16 9.97
N GLU A 48 -0.32 -16.40 9.73
CA GLU A 48 0.39 -17.33 8.84
C GLU A 48 0.59 -16.80 7.41
N GLU A 49 -0.29 -15.93 6.96
CA GLU A 49 -0.20 -15.24 5.67
C GLU A 49 1.15 -14.55 5.45
N VAL A 50 1.77 -13.99 6.53
CA VAL A 50 3.09 -13.37 6.45
C VAL A 50 4.17 -14.36 6.01
N LEU A 51 4.07 -15.63 6.41
CA LEU A 51 5.01 -16.68 5.99
C LEU A 51 4.85 -17.04 4.51
N LEU A 52 3.61 -16.98 3.99
CA LEU A 52 3.36 -17.19 2.56
C LEU A 52 3.95 -16.04 1.74
N ILE A 53 3.74 -14.80 2.17
CA ILE A 53 4.35 -13.61 1.55
C ILE A 53 5.87 -13.75 1.58
N PHE A 54 6.47 -14.06 2.73
CA PHE A 54 7.91 -14.24 2.86
C PHE A 54 8.47 -15.27 1.88
N LYS A 55 7.82 -16.42 1.74
CA LYS A 55 8.23 -17.45 0.75
C LYS A 55 8.22 -16.91 -0.69
N GLN A 56 7.27 -16.04 -1.03
CA GLN A 56 7.24 -15.43 -2.37
C GLN A 56 8.34 -14.37 -2.52
N ILE A 57 8.60 -13.58 -1.48
CA ILE A 57 9.69 -12.59 -1.47
C ILE A 57 11.05 -13.27 -1.67
N LEU A 58 11.33 -14.39 -1.00
CA LEU A 58 12.58 -15.14 -1.18
C LEU A 58 12.82 -15.53 -2.65
N LYS A 59 11.78 -16.01 -3.34
CA LYS A 59 11.89 -16.38 -4.77
C LYS A 59 12.26 -15.22 -5.67
N VAL A 60 11.80 -14.01 -5.34
CA VAL A 60 12.13 -12.80 -6.09
C VAL A 60 13.52 -12.29 -5.72
N ALA A 61 13.85 -12.31 -4.43
CA ALA A 61 15.14 -11.85 -3.92
C ALA A 61 16.32 -12.59 -4.58
N GLU A 62 16.18 -13.89 -4.82
CA GLU A 62 17.18 -14.69 -5.55
C GLU A 62 17.42 -14.20 -6.99
N LYS A 63 16.39 -13.63 -7.65
CA LYS A 63 16.49 -13.11 -9.02
C LYS A 63 17.03 -11.68 -9.10
N PHE A 64 16.97 -10.94 -8.00
CA PHE A 64 17.40 -9.54 -7.91
C PHE A 64 18.42 -9.36 -6.77
N PRO A 65 19.65 -9.89 -6.93
CA PRO A 65 20.65 -9.86 -5.85
C PRO A 65 21.10 -8.45 -5.47
N ASP A 66 20.97 -7.48 -6.39
CA ASP A 66 21.33 -6.08 -6.18
C ASP A 66 20.27 -5.30 -5.38
N LEU A 67 19.07 -5.86 -5.19
CA LEU A 67 18.01 -5.25 -4.38
C LEU A 67 18.09 -5.77 -2.94
N GLN A 68 17.78 -4.92 -1.99
CA GLN A 68 17.63 -5.28 -0.59
C GLN A 68 16.16 -5.30 -0.20
N PHE A 69 15.65 -6.43 0.22
CA PHE A 69 14.27 -6.58 0.69
C PHE A 69 14.24 -6.42 2.22
N VAL A 70 13.48 -5.45 2.72
CA VAL A 70 13.29 -5.21 4.15
C VAL A 70 11.84 -5.51 4.49
N MET A 71 11.59 -6.60 5.20
CA MET A 71 10.24 -7.10 5.47
C MET A 71 9.91 -7.04 6.96
N THR A 72 8.76 -6.45 7.29
CA THR A 72 8.22 -6.50 8.65
C THR A 72 7.65 -7.88 8.96
N MET A 73 7.97 -8.38 10.15
CA MET A 73 7.47 -9.66 10.65
C MET A 73 7.47 -9.67 12.18
N ALA A 74 6.45 -10.26 12.81
CA ALA A 74 6.42 -10.41 14.25
C ALA A 74 7.56 -11.32 14.75
N ASN A 75 8.16 -11.01 15.91
CA ASN A 75 9.30 -11.73 16.47
C ASN A 75 9.07 -13.24 16.56
N SER A 76 7.86 -13.68 16.96
CA SER A 76 7.50 -15.09 17.05
C SER A 76 7.60 -15.87 15.72
N TYR A 77 7.47 -15.18 14.59
CA TYR A 77 7.69 -15.79 13.26
C TYR A 77 9.15 -15.68 12.83
N MET A 78 9.83 -14.58 13.17
CA MET A 78 11.27 -14.44 12.88
C MET A 78 12.10 -15.53 13.57
N GLU A 79 11.75 -15.88 14.80
CA GLU A 79 12.37 -16.98 15.55
C GLU A 79 12.22 -18.33 14.82
N LYS A 80 11.03 -18.61 14.28
CA LYS A 80 10.79 -19.84 13.49
C LYS A 80 11.62 -19.91 12.21
N LEU A 81 12.10 -18.76 11.72
CA LEU A 81 12.89 -18.62 10.50
C LEU A 81 14.39 -18.43 10.78
N SER A 82 14.85 -18.63 12.01
CA SER A 82 16.27 -18.44 12.41
C SER A 82 17.23 -19.20 11.51
N ASN A 83 16.90 -20.44 11.17
CA ASN A 83 17.72 -21.34 10.35
C ASN A 83 17.47 -21.22 8.83
N VAL A 84 16.59 -20.32 8.39
CA VAL A 84 16.29 -20.16 6.97
C VAL A 84 17.30 -19.19 6.34
N LYS A 85 17.94 -19.59 5.24
CA LYS A 85 18.81 -18.70 4.45
C LYS A 85 17.96 -17.63 3.80
N LYS A 86 18.24 -16.37 4.11
CA LYS A 86 17.42 -15.20 3.71
C LYS A 86 18.03 -14.40 2.56
N GLY A 87 19.31 -14.67 2.19
CA GLY A 87 20.00 -13.91 1.15
C GLY A 87 20.01 -12.41 1.43
N ASN A 88 19.50 -11.64 0.48
CA ASN A 88 19.31 -10.17 0.54
C ASN A 88 17.97 -9.76 1.18
N VAL A 89 17.32 -10.63 1.97
CA VAL A 89 16.08 -10.31 2.71
C VAL A 89 16.40 -10.09 4.19
N ILE A 90 16.10 -8.90 4.68
CA ILE A 90 16.18 -8.51 6.09
C ILE A 90 14.80 -8.60 6.71
N LEU A 91 14.68 -9.29 7.85
CA LEU A 91 13.46 -9.32 8.65
C LEU A 91 13.60 -8.34 9.82
N THR A 92 12.56 -7.59 10.10
CA THR A 92 12.48 -6.64 11.20
C THR A 92 11.06 -6.60 11.77
N ASP A 93 10.91 -6.24 13.02
CA ASP A 93 9.60 -6.05 13.65
C ASP A 93 8.95 -4.72 13.21
N TYR A 94 9.77 -3.72 12.85
CA TYR A 94 9.32 -2.40 12.47
C TYR A 94 10.25 -1.73 11.46
N ILE A 95 9.68 -0.96 10.52
CA ILE A 95 10.41 -0.09 9.60
C ILE A 95 10.18 1.36 10.01
N PRO A 96 11.16 2.03 10.65
CA PRO A 96 11.01 3.39 11.13
C PRO A 96 10.85 4.37 9.94
N GLN A 97 9.95 5.36 10.12
CA GLN A 97 9.71 6.42 9.14
C GLN A 97 9.42 5.88 7.72
N LEU A 98 8.57 4.86 7.62
CA LEU A 98 8.27 4.20 6.34
C LEU A 98 7.79 5.20 5.28
N SER A 99 6.94 6.18 5.65
CA SER A 99 6.46 7.24 4.75
C SER A 99 7.61 8.03 4.09
N LYS A 100 8.67 8.36 4.84
CA LYS A 100 9.87 9.00 4.29
C LYS A 100 10.69 8.05 3.41
N LYS A 101 10.75 6.77 3.76
CA LYS A 101 11.49 5.76 2.98
C LYS A 101 10.79 5.45 1.65
N MET A 102 9.48 5.60 1.59
CA MET A 102 8.69 5.45 0.36
C MET A 102 9.12 6.43 -0.73
N ALA A 103 9.62 7.61 -0.36
CA ALA A 103 10.07 8.63 -1.31
C ALA A 103 11.24 8.20 -2.21
N ASN A 104 12.03 7.22 -1.80
CA ASN A 104 13.21 6.81 -2.55
C ASN A 104 13.42 5.30 -2.64
N CYS A 105 12.42 4.50 -2.31
CA CYS A 105 12.52 3.04 -2.44
C CYS A 105 12.31 2.59 -3.89
N LYS A 106 12.80 1.39 -4.22
CA LYS A 106 12.53 0.77 -5.51
C LYS A 106 11.08 0.30 -5.64
N LEU A 107 10.51 -0.22 -4.54
CA LEU A 107 9.15 -0.72 -4.50
C LEU A 107 8.67 -0.83 -3.05
N LEU A 108 7.40 -0.54 -2.81
CA LEU A 108 6.70 -0.86 -1.57
C LEU A 108 5.71 -2.00 -1.80
N ILE A 109 5.67 -2.97 -0.89
CA ILE A 109 4.62 -4.00 -0.83
C ILE A 109 3.92 -3.85 0.52
N ALA A 110 2.62 -3.58 0.52
CA ALA A 110 1.91 -3.27 1.76
C ALA A 110 0.46 -3.75 1.75
N TYR A 111 -0.13 -3.82 2.94
CA TYR A 111 -1.58 -3.96 3.06
C TYR A 111 -2.29 -2.65 2.68
N GLY A 112 -3.51 -2.77 2.11
CA GLY A 112 -4.32 -1.67 1.60
C GLY A 112 -5.07 -0.86 2.67
N GLY A 113 -4.44 -0.56 3.83
CA GLY A 113 -5.00 0.36 4.82
C GLY A 113 -5.21 1.76 4.23
N TYR A 114 -6.19 2.54 4.74
CA TYR A 114 -6.50 3.86 4.18
C TYR A 114 -5.26 4.77 4.15
N ASN A 115 -4.63 4.98 5.30
CA ASN A 115 -3.48 5.89 5.40
C ASN A 115 -2.35 5.48 4.45
N THR A 116 -1.95 4.20 4.48
CA THR A 116 -0.89 3.70 3.59
C THR A 116 -1.24 3.88 2.11
N THR A 117 -2.51 3.64 1.72
CA THR A 117 -2.95 3.87 0.35
C THR A 117 -2.87 5.35 -0.02
N MET A 118 -3.31 6.25 0.87
CA MET A 118 -3.25 7.70 0.61
C MET A 118 -1.81 8.20 0.54
N GLU A 119 -0.91 7.72 1.41
CA GLU A 119 0.52 8.04 1.38
C GLU A 119 1.17 7.59 0.06
N ILE A 120 0.85 6.38 -0.42
CA ILE A 120 1.30 5.87 -1.73
C ILE A 120 0.86 6.80 -2.87
N LEU A 121 -0.42 7.17 -2.89
CA LEU A 121 -0.99 8.04 -3.92
C LEU A 121 -0.41 9.46 -3.87
N GLN A 122 -0.29 10.03 -2.67
CA GLN A 122 0.29 11.36 -2.46
C GLN A 122 1.77 11.41 -2.85
N GLY A 123 2.53 10.40 -2.46
CA GLY A 123 3.96 10.29 -2.74
C GLY A 123 4.28 9.78 -4.15
N GLU A 124 3.31 9.21 -4.86
CA GLU A 124 3.53 8.52 -6.15
C GLU A 124 4.58 7.39 -6.03
N CYS A 125 4.55 6.67 -4.90
CA CYS A 125 5.48 5.58 -4.62
C CYS A 125 5.10 4.34 -5.45
N PRO A 126 6.04 3.70 -6.17
CA PRO A 126 5.80 2.41 -6.79
C PRO A 126 5.37 1.39 -5.73
N ALA A 127 4.16 0.84 -5.85
CA ALA A 127 3.64 -0.01 -4.81
C ALA A 127 2.83 -1.22 -5.34
N ILE A 128 2.82 -2.29 -4.53
CA ILE A 128 1.91 -3.41 -4.68
C ILE A 128 1.06 -3.47 -3.41
N ILE A 129 -0.25 -3.40 -3.57
CA ILE A 129 -1.21 -3.53 -2.48
C ILE A 129 -1.69 -4.98 -2.40
N ILE A 130 -1.61 -5.56 -1.21
CA ILE A 130 -2.24 -6.84 -0.86
C ILE A 130 -3.44 -6.51 0.03
N PRO A 131 -4.67 -6.39 -0.50
CA PRO A 131 -5.81 -5.99 0.30
C PRO A 131 -6.20 -7.11 1.26
N ARG A 132 -6.35 -6.79 2.55
CA ARG A 132 -6.81 -7.76 3.54
C ARG A 132 -8.33 -7.93 3.47
N GLN A 133 -8.77 -9.17 3.55
CA GLN A 133 -10.17 -9.51 3.71
C GLN A 133 -10.35 -10.18 5.08
N ASN A 134 -11.03 -9.52 6.00
CA ASN A 134 -11.34 -10.04 7.33
C ASN A 134 -12.85 -10.24 7.45
N GLY A 135 -13.35 -11.42 7.10
CA GLY A 135 -14.78 -11.71 7.13
C GLY A 135 -15.57 -10.75 6.23
N GLN A 136 -16.51 -10.01 6.81
CA GLN A 136 -17.34 -9.03 6.06
C GLN A 136 -16.63 -7.69 5.77
N LYS A 137 -15.42 -7.46 6.32
CA LYS A 137 -14.68 -6.21 6.10
C LYS A 137 -13.94 -6.24 4.77
N VAL A 138 -14.58 -5.78 3.72
CA VAL A 138 -14.07 -5.76 2.35
C VAL A 138 -13.52 -4.39 1.92
N GLU A 139 -13.43 -3.43 2.82
CA GLU A 139 -13.07 -2.04 2.52
C GLU A 139 -11.74 -1.92 1.77
N GLN A 140 -10.70 -2.63 2.23
CA GLN A 140 -9.38 -2.60 1.57
C GLN A 140 -9.47 -3.19 0.16
N PHE A 141 -10.27 -4.22 -0.02
CA PHE A 141 -10.48 -4.87 -1.31
C PHE A 141 -11.16 -3.92 -2.29
N VAL A 142 -12.30 -3.33 -1.87
CA VAL A 142 -13.04 -2.36 -2.68
C VAL A 142 -12.15 -1.18 -3.07
N ARG A 143 -11.36 -0.65 -2.13
CA ARG A 143 -10.44 0.46 -2.39
C ARG A 143 -9.36 0.06 -3.38
N ALA A 144 -8.66 -1.04 -3.16
CA ALA A 144 -7.56 -1.47 -4.02
C ALA A 144 -8.03 -1.64 -5.47
N TYR A 145 -9.12 -2.36 -5.68
CA TYR A 145 -9.63 -2.60 -7.03
C TYR A 145 -10.31 -1.38 -7.67
N ALA A 146 -10.76 -0.40 -6.88
CA ALA A 146 -11.24 0.88 -7.42
C ALA A 146 -10.11 1.73 -8.03
N PHE A 147 -8.88 1.60 -7.53
CA PHE A 147 -7.72 2.34 -8.04
C PHE A 147 -6.88 1.54 -9.05
N GLU A 148 -7.00 0.21 -9.09
CA GLU A 148 -6.22 -0.64 -9.99
C GLU A 148 -6.26 -0.20 -11.47
N PRO A 149 -7.44 0.18 -12.05
CA PRO A 149 -7.52 0.63 -13.45
C PRO A 149 -6.75 1.93 -13.74
N LEU A 150 -6.32 2.67 -12.70
CA LEU A 150 -5.56 3.91 -12.84
C LEU A 150 -4.05 3.66 -12.92
N ASP A 151 -3.59 2.44 -12.71
CA ASP A 151 -2.18 2.01 -12.69
C ASP A 151 -1.30 2.85 -11.73
N VAL A 152 -1.90 3.36 -10.67
CA VAL A 152 -1.22 4.13 -9.61
C VAL A 152 -0.53 3.23 -8.58
N PHE A 153 -0.90 1.98 -8.51
CA PHE A 153 -0.24 0.86 -7.85
C PHE A 153 -0.77 -0.45 -8.44
N LYS A 154 -0.05 -1.55 -8.21
CA LYS A 154 -0.53 -2.88 -8.62
C LYS A 154 -1.23 -3.58 -7.45
N VAL A 155 -2.15 -4.49 -7.76
CA VAL A 155 -2.90 -5.25 -6.75
C VAL A 155 -2.51 -6.72 -6.82
N CYS A 156 -2.23 -7.34 -5.67
CA CYS A 156 -2.07 -8.77 -5.53
C CYS A 156 -3.22 -9.33 -4.70
N ASN A 157 -4.02 -10.21 -5.29
CA ASN A 157 -5.10 -10.87 -4.59
C ASN A 157 -4.54 -11.74 -3.45
N PRO A 158 -4.98 -11.59 -2.20
CA PRO A 158 -4.48 -12.37 -1.07
C PRO A 158 -4.73 -13.88 -1.21
N ASN A 159 -5.74 -14.28 -1.99
CA ASN A 159 -6.00 -15.68 -2.30
C ASN A 159 -5.07 -16.26 -3.39
N GLU A 160 -4.29 -15.40 -4.05
CA GLU A 160 -3.41 -15.74 -5.17
C GLU A 160 -1.95 -15.31 -4.93
N LEU A 161 -1.47 -15.35 -3.69
CA LEU A 161 -0.13 -14.88 -3.32
C LEU A 161 1.01 -15.53 -4.13
N ARG A 162 0.77 -16.69 -4.75
CA ARG A 162 1.72 -17.31 -5.67
C ARG A 162 1.98 -16.47 -6.94
N THR A 163 1.11 -15.50 -7.27
CA THR A 163 1.30 -14.57 -8.39
C THR A 163 2.19 -13.39 -8.02
N LEU A 164 2.38 -13.11 -6.73
CA LEU A 164 3.16 -11.98 -6.21
C LEU A 164 4.55 -11.85 -6.85
N PRO A 165 5.35 -12.93 -7.05
CA PRO A 165 6.64 -12.81 -7.71
C PRO A 165 6.56 -12.18 -9.11
N LYS A 166 5.59 -12.57 -9.94
CA LYS A 166 5.40 -12.02 -11.28
C LYS A 166 5.00 -10.55 -11.24
N ILE A 167 4.15 -10.16 -10.27
CA ILE A 167 3.71 -8.78 -10.09
C ILE A 167 4.91 -7.91 -9.66
N ILE A 168 5.76 -8.39 -8.73
CA ILE A 168 6.98 -7.70 -8.31
C ILE A 168 7.94 -7.53 -9.50
N GLU A 169 8.22 -8.59 -10.26
CA GLU A 169 9.10 -8.54 -11.41
C GLU A 169 8.61 -7.54 -12.45
N SER A 170 7.30 -7.50 -12.71
CA SER A 170 6.69 -6.53 -13.61
C SER A 170 6.85 -5.10 -13.09
N ALA A 171 6.54 -4.86 -11.81
CA ALA A 171 6.63 -3.52 -11.22
C ALA A 171 8.07 -2.97 -11.19
N ILE A 172 9.07 -3.84 -10.94
CA ILE A 172 10.50 -3.45 -10.90
C ILE A 172 11.02 -3.08 -12.29
N LYS A 173 10.55 -3.76 -13.35
CA LYS A 173 11.00 -3.58 -14.73
C LYS A 173 10.29 -2.46 -15.49
N ASP A 174 9.14 -2.04 -15.03
CA ASP A 174 8.32 -1.02 -15.67
C ASP A 174 8.74 0.38 -15.21
N GLU A 175 9.55 1.07 -16.01
CA GLU A 175 10.02 2.42 -15.71
C GLU A 175 8.90 3.48 -15.79
N SER A 176 7.78 3.16 -16.41
CA SER A 176 6.62 4.06 -16.51
C SER A 176 5.65 3.96 -15.32
N PHE A 177 5.91 3.04 -14.41
CA PHE A 177 5.09 2.78 -13.23
C PHE A 177 5.67 3.47 -11.98
N PRO A 178 4.85 4.08 -11.11
CA PRO A 178 3.39 4.22 -11.22
C PRO A 178 2.96 5.38 -12.12
N LYS A 179 1.70 5.37 -12.57
CA LYS A 179 1.12 6.55 -13.22
C LYS A 179 0.81 7.64 -12.20
N PRO A 180 0.94 8.93 -12.54
CA PRO A 180 0.62 10.03 -11.62
C PRO A 180 -0.83 9.99 -11.16
N PHE A 181 -1.06 10.23 -9.87
CA PHE A 181 -2.41 10.33 -9.31
C PHE A 181 -2.99 11.73 -9.55
N LYS A 182 -4.11 11.81 -10.29
CA LYS A 182 -4.69 13.07 -10.80
C LYS A 182 -5.84 13.63 -9.95
N TYR A 183 -6.16 13.03 -8.82
CA TYR A 183 -7.26 13.48 -7.97
C TYR A 183 -6.74 14.31 -6.80
N SER A 184 -7.60 15.23 -6.32
CA SER A 184 -7.26 16.11 -5.22
C SER A 184 -7.04 15.36 -3.91
N MET A 185 -5.94 15.66 -3.23
CA MET A 185 -5.58 15.19 -1.88
C MET A 185 -5.85 16.26 -0.81
N ASN A 186 -6.64 17.29 -1.11
CA ASN A 186 -6.93 18.44 -0.22
C ASN A 186 -8.11 18.19 0.72
N GLY A 187 -8.39 16.93 1.07
CA GLY A 187 -9.54 16.58 1.91
C GLY A 187 -9.52 17.21 3.29
N VAL A 188 -8.34 17.45 3.87
CA VAL A 188 -8.20 18.09 5.18
C VAL A 188 -8.71 19.53 5.15
N GLU A 189 -8.19 20.34 4.21
CA GLU A 189 -8.59 21.75 4.08
C GLU A 189 -10.04 21.92 3.69
N ASN A 190 -10.49 21.10 2.75
CA ASN A 190 -11.87 21.16 2.29
C ASN A 190 -12.85 20.76 3.40
N SER A 191 -12.49 19.74 4.21
CA SER A 191 -13.29 19.36 5.37
C SER A 191 -13.32 20.47 6.43
N ALA A 192 -12.18 21.09 6.70
CA ALA A 192 -12.11 22.22 7.65
C ALA A 192 -12.98 23.41 7.18
N LYS A 193 -12.92 23.77 5.89
CA LYS A 193 -13.76 24.84 5.31
C LYS A 193 -15.23 24.51 5.43
N GLU A 194 -15.60 23.28 5.11
CA GLU A 194 -17.00 22.84 5.17
C GLU A 194 -17.54 22.90 6.59
N ILE A 195 -16.77 22.43 7.58
CA ILE A 195 -17.16 22.51 8.99
C ILE A 195 -17.35 23.98 9.45
N LEU A 196 -16.45 24.86 9.06
CA LEU A 196 -16.54 26.29 9.43
C LEU A 196 -17.79 26.96 8.86
N ASN A 197 -18.28 26.56 7.67
CA ASN A 197 -19.52 27.06 7.08
C ASN A 197 -20.78 26.73 7.91
N TYR A 198 -20.70 25.72 8.80
CA TYR A 198 -21.82 25.36 9.69
C TYR A 198 -21.72 25.95 11.10
N VAL A 199 -20.57 26.54 11.46
CA VAL A 199 -20.30 27.05 12.82
C VAL A 199 -20.39 28.60 12.87
N THR A 200 -20.33 29.24 11.70
CA THR A 200 -20.50 30.70 11.52
C THR A 200 -21.93 31.04 11.14
#